data_9d5251132d69d6e4b753a1f18bf954cd
#
_entry.id   9d5251132d69d6e4b753a1f18bf954cd
#
_cell.length_a   1.000
_cell.length_b   1.000
_cell.length_c   1.000
_cell.angle_alpha   90.00
_cell.angle_beta   90.00
_cell.angle_gamma   90.00
#
_symmetry.space_group_name_H-M   'P 1'
#
loop_
_entity.id
_entity.type
_entity.pdbx_description
1 polymer ?
#
loop_
_entity_poly.entity_id
_entity_poly.type
_entity_poly.pdbx_seq_one_letter_code
_entity_poly.pdbx_strand_id
1 'polypeptide(L)'
;YEVRKFESHEFVPSPCQGIIAAECASGSSVSEMIKEISDKETMLCFKTEREIISALGADCTVPVGAYSEISDGKISVIISDRTGKRVSGVCDVKDRAELVKELISSL
;
A
#
# COMPACT_ATOMS: atom_id res chain seq x y z
N TYR A 1 14.76 21.84 17.72
CA TYR A 1 14.52 20.43 17.36
C TYR A 1 15.35 20.00 16.20
N GLU A 2 15.77 18.75 16.24
CA GLU A 2 16.22 18.04 15.05
C GLU A 2 15.12 17.06 14.64
N VAL A 3 14.76 17.06 13.33
CA VAL A 3 13.79 16.12 12.76
C VAL A 3 14.54 15.18 11.85
N ARG A 4 14.45 13.88 12.10
CA ARG A 4 14.95 12.86 11.18
C ARG A 4 13.77 12.21 10.47
N LYS A 5 13.80 12.26 9.16
CA LYS A 5 12.84 11.56 8.31
C LYS A 5 13.38 10.16 7.99
N PHE A 6 12.58 9.14 8.24
CA PHE A 6 12.94 7.77 7.88
C PHE A 6 12.49 7.46 6.45
N GLU A 7 13.33 6.76 5.73
CA GLU A 7 12.95 6.18 4.45
C GLU A 7 12.11 4.91 4.68
N SER A 8 11.27 4.55 3.68
CA SER A 8 10.38 3.39 3.79
C SER A 8 11.10 2.05 4.01
N HIS A 9 12.35 1.93 3.53
CA HIS A 9 13.17 0.74 3.76
C HIS A 9 13.80 0.70 5.16
N GLU A 10 13.97 1.84 5.81
CA GLU A 10 14.44 1.91 7.20
C GLU A 10 13.32 1.58 8.18
N PHE A 11 12.12 2.11 7.90
CA PHE A 11 10.95 1.90 8.72
C PHE A 11 9.73 1.71 7.82
N VAL A 12 9.25 0.47 7.70
CA VAL A 12 8.08 0.15 6.87
C VAL A 12 6.82 0.64 7.58
N PRO A 13 6.09 1.61 7.00
CA PRO A 13 4.92 2.16 7.66
C PRO A 13 3.76 1.17 7.73
N SER A 14 2.77 1.49 8.57
CA SER A 14 1.50 0.78 8.56
C SER A 14 0.85 0.89 7.19
N PRO A 15 0.13 -0.15 6.75
CA PRO A 15 -0.54 -0.12 5.46
C PRO A 15 -1.51 1.07 5.34
N CYS A 16 -1.51 1.69 4.18
CA CYS A 16 -2.34 2.86 3.83
C CYS A 16 -2.07 4.12 4.67
N GLN A 17 -0.98 4.15 5.42
CA GLN A 17 -0.61 5.32 6.21
C GLN A 17 -0.29 6.53 5.31
N GLY A 18 -0.84 7.68 5.65
CA GLY A 18 -0.63 8.92 4.90
C GLY A 18 -1.55 9.08 3.69
N ILE A 19 -2.40 8.12 3.39
CA ILE A 19 -3.40 8.24 2.32
C ILE A 19 -4.62 8.99 2.86
N ILE A 20 -5.00 10.06 2.15
CA ILE A 20 -6.22 10.80 2.45
C ILE A 20 -7.36 10.15 1.66
N ALA A 21 -8.42 9.76 2.36
CA ALA A 21 -9.59 9.12 1.77
C ALA A 21 -10.83 10.00 1.87
N ALA A 22 -11.67 9.93 0.84
CA ALA A 22 -12.99 10.54 0.85
C ALA A 22 -14.05 9.47 0.64
N GLU A 23 -15.17 9.56 1.35
CA GLU A 23 -16.29 8.63 1.17
C GLU A 23 -17.60 9.37 0.96
N CYS A 24 -18.51 8.71 0.28
CA CYS A 24 -19.86 9.23 0.04
C CYS A 24 -20.86 8.08 -0.03
N ALA A 25 -22.15 8.39 -0.01
CA ALA A 25 -23.20 7.41 -0.24
C ALA A 25 -23.08 6.81 -1.65
N SER A 26 -23.24 5.50 -1.77
CA SER A 26 -23.24 4.82 -3.06
C SER A 26 -24.33 5.38 -3.97
N GLY A 27 -23.98 5.63 -5.23
CA GLY A 27 -24.89 6.12 -6.25
C GLY A 27 -25.28 7.59 -6.10
N SER A 28 -24.66 8.34 -5.18
CA SER A 28 -24.88 9.77 -5.04
C SER A 28 -24.20 10.55 -6.16
N SER A 29 -24.68 11.78 -6.43
CA SER A 29 -24.04 12.69 -7.40
C SER A 29 -22.60 13.05 -7.01
N VAL A 30 -22.28 12.98 -5.72
CA VAL A 30 -20.95 13.26 -5.18
C VAL A 30 -19.94 12.15 -5.56
N SER A 31 -20.40 10.94 -5.82
CA SER A 31 -19.52 9.82 -6.18
C SER A 31 -18.72 10.07 -7.46
N GLU A 32 -19.33 10.70 -8.47
CA GLU A 32 -18.63 11.06 -9.70
C GLU A 32 -17.59 12.15 -9.47
N MET A 33 -17.89 13.13 -8.62
CA MET A 33 -16.95 14.19 -8.25
C MET A 33 -15.72 13.60 -7.53
N ILE A 34 -15.94 12.67 -6.62
CA ILE A 34 -14.86 11.99 -5.91
C ILE A 34 -13.97 11.19 -6.88
N LYS A 35 -14.57 10.50 -7.86
CA LYS A 35 -13.79 9.79 -8.88
C LYS A 35 -12.90 10.72 -9.69
N GLU A 36 -13.38 11.91 -10.03
CA GLU A 36 -12.60 12.90 -10.78
C GLU A 36 -11.37 13.41 -10.03
N ILE A 37 -11.46 13.59 -8.72
CA ILE A 37 -10.36 14.07 -7.89
C ILE A 37 -9.46 12.97 -7.35
N SER A 38 -9.85 11.70 -7.51
CA SER A 38 -9.06 10.56 -7.03
C SER A 38 -7.80 10.37 -7.87
N ASP A 39 -6.66 10.25 -7.19
CA ASP A 39 -5.40 9.93 -7.84
C ASP A 39 -5.31 8.44 -8.11
N LYS A 40 -5.11 8.07 -9.39
CA LYS A 40 -5.09 6.67 -9.83
C LYS A 40 -3.93 5.89 -9.26
N GLU A 41 -2.76 6.49 -9.18
CA GLU A 41 -1.56 5.83 -8.61
C GLU A 41 -1.73 5.59 -7.12
N THR A 42 -2.25 6.58 -6.38
CA THR A 42 -2.56 6.44 -4.95
C THR A 42 -3.61 5.36 -4.72
N MET A 43 -4.64 5.28 -5.55
CA MET A 43 -5.66 4.24 -5.47
C MET A 43 -5.07 2.85 -5.70
N LEU A 44 -4.14 2.72 -6.61
CA LEU A 44 -3.48 1.45 -6.90
C LEU A 44 -2.57 1.02 -5.75
N CYS A 45 -1.83 1.94 -5.16
CA CYS A 45 -1.05 1.71 -3.94
C CYS A 45 -1.95 1.29 -2.78
N PHE A 46 -3.06 1.99 -2.57
CA PHE A 46 -4.07 1.64 -1.56
C PHE A 46 -4.57 0.19 -1.73
N LYS A 47 -4.98 -0.17 -2.94
CA LYS A 47 -5.44 -1.55 -3.24
C LYS A 47 -4.35 -2.58 -2.97
N THR A 48 -3.13 -2.30 -3.38
CA THR A 48 -1.98 -3.19 -3.18
C THR A 48 -1.74 -3.45 -1.70
N GLU A 49 -1.70 -2.41 -0.90
CA GLU A 49 -1.46 -2.51 0.54
C GLU A 49 -2.63 -3.19 1.27
N ARG A 50 -3.87 -2.94 0.83
CA ARG A 50 -5.07 -3.64 1.35
C ARG A 50 -5.06 -5.13 1.02
N GLU A 51 -4.65 -5.51 -0.17
CA GLU A 51 -4.50 -6.91 -0.57
C GLU A 51 -3.48 -7.63 0.33
N ILE A 52 -2.37 -6.98 0.64
CA ILE A 52 -1.34 -7.51 1.53
C ILE A 52 -1.90 -7.75 2.93
N ILE A 53 -2.59 -6.78 3.51
CA ILE A 53 -3.21 -6.90 4.84
C ILE A 53 -4.18 -8.08 4.86
N SER A 54 -5.06 -8.15 3.87
CA SER A 54 -6.06 -9.21 3.76
C SER A 54 -5.40 -10.59 3.68
N ALA A 55 -4.37 -10.73 2.86
CA ALA A 55 -3.67 -11.99 2.66
C ALA A 55 -2.91 -12.46 3.91
N LEU A 56 -2.40 -11.53 4.70
CA LEU A 56 -1.71 -11.83 5.96
C LEU A 56 -2.66 -12.03 7.14
N GLY A 57 -3.98 -11.86 6.93
CA GLY A 57 -4.96 -11.93 8.00
C GLY A 57 -4.76 -10.87 9.08
N ALA A 58 -4.15 -9.75 8.71
CA ALA A 58 -3.80 -8.69 9.64
C ALA A 58 -4.97 -7.73 9.82
N ASP A 59 -5.12 -7.25 11.03
CA ASP A 59 -6.02 -6.16 11.40
C ASP A 59 -5.22 -5.07 12.13
N CYS A 60 -5.90 -4.09 12.69
CA CYS A 60 -5.25 -2.99 13.41
C CYS A 60 -4.46 -3.44 14.66
N THR A 61 -4.63 -4.68 15.10
CA THR A 61 -3.95 -5.22 16.30
C THR A 61 -2.68 -5.98 15.97
N VAL A 62 -2.48 -6.35 14.69
CA VAL A 62 -1.30 -7.09 14.23
C VAL A 62 -0.28 -6.12 13.63
N PRO A 63 0.96 -6.06 14.17
CA PRO A 63 1.97 -5.11 13.69
C PRO A 63 2.59 -5.57 12.36
N VAL A 64 1.95 -5.23 11.27
CA VAL A 64 2.42 -5.48 9.90
C VAL A 64 2.70 -4.15 9.23
N GLY A 65 3.82 -4.05 8.54
CA GLY A 65 4.15 -2.92 7.67
C GLY A 65 3.91 -3.28 6.21
N ALA A 66 3.38 -2.37 5.44
CA ALA A 66 3.28 -2.50 3.99
C ALA A 66 3.33 -1.10 3.35
N TYR A 67 4.19 -0.95 2.38
CA TYR A 67 4.33 0.30 1.65
C TYR A 67 4.51 0.02 0.17
N SER A 68 3.84 0.80 -0.64
CA SER A 68 3.98 0.74 -2.09
C SER A 68 4.14 2.14 -2.67
N GLU A 69 4.89 2.25 -3.75
CA GLU A 69 5.17 3.50 -4.43
C GLU A 69 5.22 3.25 -5.94
N ILE A 70 4.64 4.16 -6.71
CA ILE A 70 4.66 4.10 -8.16
C ILE A 70 5.51 5.24 -8.70
N SER A 71 6.43 4.90 -9.60
CA SER A 71 7.29 5.84 -10.31
C SER A 71 7.60 5.28 -11.69
N ASP A 72 7.42 6.10 -12.73
CA ASP A 72 7.73 5.73 -14.12
C ASP A 72 7.09 4.41 -14.60
N GLY A 73 5.81 4.19 -14.23
CA GLY A 73 5.07 2.99 -14.63
C GLY A 73 5.49 1.72 -13.88
N LYS A 74 6.33 1.83 -12.88
CA LYS A 74 6.77 0.72 -12.03
C LYS A 74 6.25 0.90 -10.62
N ILE A 75 5.91 -0.22 -9.99
CA ILE A 75 5.52 -0.26 -8.58
C ILE A 75 6.60 -0.97 -7.78
N SER A 76 7.03 -0.35 -6.69
CA SER A 76 7.85 -0.96 -5.67
C SER A 76 6.99 -1.28 -4.45
N VAL A 77 7.20 -2.45 -3.87
CA VAL A 77 6.45 -2.90 -2.70
C VAL A 77 7.42 -3.41 -1.65
N ILE A 78 7.22 -3.04 -0.41
CA ILE A 78 7.94 -3.60 0.73
C ILE A 78 6.94 -4.01 1.80
N ILE A 79 7.14 -5.20 2.36
CA ILE A 79 6.29 -5.78 3.39
C ILE A 79 7.18 -6.15 4.59
N SER A 80 6.70 -5.84 5.78
CA SER A 80 7.29 -6.31 7.03
C SER A 80 6.25 -7.10 7.81
N ASP A 81 6.52 -8.35 8.12
CA ASP A 81 5.60 -9.15 8.93
C ASP A 81 5.74 -8.83 10.42
N ARG A 82 4.88 -9.43 11.24
CA ARG A 82 4.88 -9.23 12.70
C ARG A 82 6.17 -9.69 13.41
N THR A 83 7.00 -10.48 12.74
CA THR A 83 8.30 -10.93 13.29
C THR A 83 9.44 -9.98 12.92
N GLY A 84 9.17 -8.99 12.08
CA GLY A 84 10.16 -8.07 11.54
C GLY A 84 10.85 -8.57 10.27
N LYS A 85 10.44 -9.71 9.73
CA LYS A 85 10.94 -10.20 8.44
C LYS A 85 10.43 -9.29 7.33
N ARG A 86 11.33 -8.88 6.45
CA ARG A 86 11.03 -7.98 5.33
C ARG A 86 11.26 -8.64 4.00
N VAL A 87 10.36 -8.36 3.07
CA VAL A 87 10.49 -8.73 1.66
C VAL A 87 10.13 -7.52 0.80
N SER A 88 10.78 -7.39 -0.34
CA SER A 88 10.53 -6.28 -1.25
C SER A 88 10.73 -6.69 -2.70
N GLY A 89 10.12 -5.96 -3.60
CA GLY A 89 10.28 -6.17 -5.03
C GLY A 89 9.79 -4.98 -5.85
N VAL A 90 10.14 -4.99 -7.11
CA VAL A 90 9.75 -3.96 -8.09
C VAL A 90 9.31 -4.66 -9.37
N CYS A 91 8.23 -4.19 -9.98
CA CYS A 91 7.76 -4.67 -11.27
C CYS A 91 7.03 -3.57 -12.04
N ASP A 92 6.69 -3.85 -13.28
CA ASP A 92 5.74 -3.00 -14.00
C ASP A 92 4.37 -3.04 -13.31
N VAL A 93 3.66 -1.94 -13.32
CA VAL A 93 2.34 -1.82 -12.66
C VAL A 93 1.37 -2.92 -13.09
N LYS A 94 1.41 -3.31 -14.35
CA LYS A 94 0.55 -4.40 -14.88
C LYS A 94 0.79 -5.76 -14.24
N ASP A 95 1.99 -6.00 -13.69
CA ASP A 95 2.41 -7.27 -13.09
C ASP A 95 2.31 -7.25 -11.54
N ARG A 96 1.73 -6.20 -10.97
CA ARG A 96 1.70 -6.00 -9.51
C ARG A 96 1.07 -7.16 -8.73
N ALA A 97 0.00 -7.77 -9.28
CA ALA A 97 -0.69 -8.87 -8.60
C ALA A 97 0.21 -10.09 -8.43
N GLU A 98 1.02 -10.40 -9.44
CA GLU A 98 2.02 -11.47 -9.36
C GLU A 98 3.11 -11.16 -8.34
N LEU A 99 3.61 -9.93 -8.35
CA LEU A 99 4.60 -9.50 -7.38
C LEU A 99 4.09 -9.64 -5.93
N VAL A 100 2.86 -9.21 -5.66
CA VAL A 100 2.27 -9.31 -4.32
C VAL A 100 2.19 -10.78 -3.88
N LYS A 101 1.75 -11.68 -4.75
CA LYS A 101 1.72 -13.12 -4.46
C LYS A 101 3.10 -13.69 -4.14
N GLU A 102 4.11 -13.35 -4.94
CA GLU A 102 5.49 -13.79 -4.71
C GLU A 102 6.03 -13.30 -3.38
N LEU A 103 5.84 -12.03 -3.05
CA LEU A 103 6.31 -11.45 -1.80
C LEU A 103 5.63 -12.08 -0.59
N ILE A 104 4.33 -12.29 -0.62
CA ILE A 104 3.59 -12.96 0.45
C ILE A 104 4.07 -14.40 0.63
N SER A 105 4.32 -15.12 -0.45
CA SER A 105 4.83 -16.50 -0.41
C SER A 105 6.24 -16.58 0.20
N SER A 106 6.99 -15.49 0.17
CA SER A 106 8.37 -15.42 0.69
C SER A 106 8.42 -15.10 2.19
N LEU A 107 7.30 -14.77 2.80
CA LEU A 107 7.23 -14.44 4.24
C LEU A 107 7.22 -15.64 5.18
#